data_6639f0489cbf7a89011e4ced5bc2c83d
#
_entry.id   6639f0489cbf7a89011e4ced5bc2c83d
#
_cell.length_a   1.000
_cell.length_b   1.000
_cell.length_c   1.000
_cell.angle_alpha   90.00
_cell.angle_beta   90.00
_cell.angle_gamma   90.00
#
_symmetry.space_group_name_H-M   'P 1'
#
loop_
_entity.id
_entity.type
_entity.pdbx_description
1 polymer ?
#
loop_
_entity_poly.entity_id
_entity_poly.type
_entity_poly.pdbx_seq_one_letter_code
_entity_poly.pdbx_strand_id
1 'polypeptide(L)'
;MITFFWWLDWETGRLFTFLILTSSHITIMKVMRTYIGMGYYGTCIPHTILRNMFENPGWTTQYTPYQPEIAQGRLESLLNYQTMVSDLTGLDMANASLLDEGTAAAEALGLCYRVNKRKRFLLSDKLHPQTISCVETRAGPFGIQIEIVDVSTVDFSNRDIGGIIFQYPDTEGTVRDFSDIIERASSVAQYFLPI
;
A
#
# COMPACT_ATOMS: atom_id res chain seq x y z
N MET A 1 -28.02 24.80 2.86
CA MET A 1 -26.62 24.31 2.82
C MET A 1 -26.66 22.87 2.34
N ILE A 2 -25.95 22.57 1.27
CA ILE A 2 -25.93 21.23 0.69
C ILE A 2 -24.61 20.61 1.16
N THR A 3 -24.70 19.50 1.90
CA THR A 3 -23.51 18.78 2.34
C THR A 3 -23.48 17.45 1.62
N PHE A 4 -22.37 17.17 0.95
CA PHE A 4 -22.13 15.90 0.27
C PHE A 4 -21.33 15.00 1.19
N PHE A 5 -21.82 13.81 1.45
CA PHE A 5 -21.08 12.74 2.09
C PHE A 5 -20.84 11.64 1.07
N TRP A 6 -19.60 11.17 1.00
CA TRP A 6 -19.21 10.07 0.16
C TRP A 6 -18.99 8.85 1.05
N TRP A 7 -19.62 7.77 0.70
CA TRP A 7 -19.48 6.49 1.38
C TRP A 7 -19.13 5.42 0.34
N LEU A 8 -18.09 4.63 0.62
CA LEU A 8 -17.70 3.50 -0.20
C LEU A 8 -18.30 2.22 0.41
N ASP A 9 -19.15 1.55 -0.34
CA ASP A 9 -19.62 0.22 0.02
C ASP A 9 -18.56 -0.82 -0.38
N TRP A 10 -17.92 -1.37 0.61
CA TRP A 10 -16.85 -2.36 0.44
C TRP A 10 -17.34 -3.69 -0.14
N GLU A 11 -18.62 -4.04 0.03
CA GLU A 11 -19.17 -5.29 -0.48
C GLU A 11 -19.37 -5.29 -1.99
N THR A 12 -19.78 -4.16 -2.52
CA THR A 12 -20.15 -4.05 -3.94
C THR A 12 -19.21 -3.19 -4.76
N GLY A 13 -18.21 -2.56 -4.12
CA GLY A 13 -17.32 -1.59 -4.75
C GLY A 13 -18.05 -0.37 -5.28
N ARG A 14 -19.19 -0.03 -4.70
CA ARG A 14 -20.03 1.07 -5.13
C ARG A 14 -19.80 2.28 -4.27
N LEU A 15 -19.62 3.42 -4.90
CA LEU A 15 -19.55 4.71 -4.24
C LEU A 15 -20.96 5.25 -4.04
N PHE A 16 -21.32 5.52 -2.79
CA PHE A 16 -22.60 6.12 -2.45
C PHE A 16 -22.41 7.63 -2.24
N THR A 17 -23.19 8.43 -2.97
CA THR A 17 -23.25 9.86 -2.73
C THR A 17 -24.55 10.17 -1.97
N PHE A 18 -24.40 10.67 -0.75
CA PHE A 18 -25.51 11.18 0.03
C PHE A 18 -25.68 12.67 -0.23
N LEU A 19 -26.82 13.05 -0.77
CA LEU A 19 -27.25 14.43 -0.86
C LEU A 19 -28.22 14.71 0.29
N ILE A 20 -27.79 15.45 1.30
CA ILE A 20 -28.67 15.90 2.38
C ILE A 20 -29.17 17.30 2.04
N LEU A 21 -30.44 17.37 1.67
CA LEU A 21 -31.15 18.65 1.53
C LEU A 21 -31.74 19.01 2.89
N THR A 22 -31.16 19.99 3.57
CA THR A 22 -31.60 20.41 4.92
C THR A 22 -32.97 21.07 5.00
N SER A 23 -33.63 21.31 3.86
CA SER A 23 -34.98 21.91 3.81
C SER A 23 -36.12 20.93 3.49
N SER A 24 -35.80 19.69 3.12
CA SER A 24 -36.78 18.64 2.89
C SER A 24 -36.17 17.32 3.36
N HIS A 25 -36.76 16.62 4.25
CA HIS A 25 -36.31 15.34 4.83
C HIS A 25 -36.14 14.19 3.81
N ILE A 26 -35.67 14.52 2.62
CA ILE A 26 -35.43 13.55 1.54
C ILE A 26 -33.93 13.33 1.42
N THR A 27 -33.48 12.16 1.86
CA THR A 27 -32.12 11.68 1.57
C THR A 27 -32.16 10.93 0.24
N ILE A 28 -31.48 11.47 -0.77
CA ILE A 28 -31.31 10.78 -2.05
C ILE A 28 -29.94 10.09 -2.04
N MET A 29 -29.98 8.78 -2.02
CA MET A 29 -28.78 7.95 -2.15
C MET A 29 -28.64 7.49 -3.60
N LYS A 30 -27.54 7.85 -4.24
CA LYS A 30 -27.22 7.40 -5.59
C LYS A 30 -26.06 6.41 -5.56
N VAL A 31 -26.35 5.18 -5.93
CA VAL A 31 -25.32 4.15 -6.10
C VAL A 31 -24.60 4.38 -7.43
N MET A 32 -23.29 4.56 -7.37
CA MET A 32 -22.46 4.77 -8.56
C MET A 32 -21.47 3.61 -8.69
N ARG A 33 -21.22 3.18 -9.93
CA ARG A 33 -20.10 2.27 -10.22
C ARG A 33 -18.83 3.09 -10.36
N THR A 34 -17.74 2.61 -9.76
CA THR A 34 -16.42 3.21 -9.95
C THR A 34 -15.72 2.57 -11.15
N TYR A 35 -15.05 3.39 -11.93
CA TYR A 35 -14.26 2.99 -13.10
C TYR A 35 -12.83 3.56 -13.04
N ILE A 36 -12.38 3.95 -11.85
CA ILE A 36 -11.05 4.54 -11.68
C ILE A 36 -9.95 3.51 -12.01
N GLY A 37 -10.14 2.25 -11.66
CA GLY A 37 -9.13 1.21 -11.84
C GLY A 37 -7.94 1.37 -10.88
N MET A 38 -6.78 0.83 -11.23
CA MET A 38 -5.51 0.99 -10.49
C MET A 38 -5.63 0.63 -9.00
N GLY A 39 -6.21 -0.52 -8.68
CA GLY A 39 -6.38 -1.00 -7.29
C GLY A 39 -7.71 -0.62 -6.62
N TYR A 40 -8.50 0.27 -7.19
CA TYR A 40 -9.82 0.65 -6.65
C TYR A 40 -10.93 -0.26 -7.16
N TYR A 41 -10.83 -1.54 -6.82
CA TYR A 41 -11.79 -2.57 -7.24
C TYR A 41 -12.79 -2.87 -6.12
N GLY A 42 -13.97 -3.34 -6.51
CA GLY A 42 -14.96 -3.85 -5.57
C GLY A 42 -14.44 -5.11 -4.87
N THR A 43 -14.66 -5.15 -3.55
CA THR A 43 -14.32 -6.31 -2.73
C THR A 43 -15.59 -6.92 -2.14
N CYS A 44 -15.57 -8.22 -1.88
CA CYS A 44 -16.66 -8.91 -1.22
C CYS A 44 -16.24 -9.25 0.21
N ILE A 45 -16.93 -8.67 1.20
CA ILE A 45 -16.69 -8.94 2.60
C ILE A 45 -17.77 -9.92 3.09
N PRO A 46 -17.40 -11.09 3.65
CA PRO A 46 -18.37 -11.99 4.26
C PRO A 46 -19.15 -11.29 5.38
N HIS A 47 -20.47 -11.45 5.40
CA HIS A 47 -21.34 -10.77 6.37
C HIS A 47 -20.97 -11.05 7.83
N THR A 48 -20.45 -12.23 8.13
CA THR A 48 -19.95 -12.55 9.48
C THR A 48 -18.78 -11.70 9.88
N ILE A 49 -17.83 -11.46 8.96
CA ILE A 49 -16.67 -10.60 9.19
C ILE A 49 -17.11 -9.15 9.32
N LEU A 50 -18.00 -8.67 8.44
CA LEU A 50 -18.54 -7.33 8.50
C LEU A 50 -19.14 -7.06 9.89
N ARG A 51 -20.07 -7.92 10.33
CA ARG A 51 -20.77 -7.76 11.60
C ARG A 51 -19.85 -7.90 12.82
N ASN A 52 -18.98 -8.89 12.83
CA ASN A 52 -18.21 -9.23 14.03
C ASN A 52 -16.92 -8.40 14.18
N MET A 53 -16.41 -7.86 13.11
CA MET A 53 -15.16 -7.06 13.12
C MET A 53 -15.43 -5.60 12.77
N PHE A 54 -15.99 -5.29 11.61
CA PHE A 54 -16.11 -3.90 11.16
C PHE A 54 -17.19 -3.13 11.91
N GLU A 55 -18.28 -3.77 12.31
CA GLU A 55 -19.34 -3.15 13.13
C GLU A 55 -19.06 -3.22 14.63
N ASN A 56 -18.06 -3.98 15.05
CA ASN A 56 -17.70 -4.11 16.45
C ASN A 56 -16.88 -2.91 16.93
N PRO A 57 -17.39 -2.10 17.87
CA PRO A 57 -16.69 -0.93 18.37
C PRO A 57 -15.36 -1.27 19.06
N GLY A 58 -15.20 -2.48 19.58
CA GLY A 58 -13.93 -2.95 20.13
C GLY A 58 -12.79 -3.02 19.11
N TRP A 59 -13.13 -3.18 17.80
CA TRP A 59 -12.16 -3.15 16.72
C TRP A 59 -12.04 -1.77 16.07
N THR A 60 -13.14 -1.12 15.77
CA THR A 60 -13.18 0.10 14.93
C THR A 60 -12.79 1.36 15.68
N THR A 61 -12.97 1.41 16.99
CA THR A 61 -12.64 2.60 17.81
C THR A 61 -11.23 2.59 18.36
N GLN A 62 -10.46 1.57 18.08
CA GLN A 62 -9.12 1.42 18.64
C GLN A 62 -8.07 2.11 17.78
N TYR A 63 -7.11 2.68 18.48
CA TYR A 63 -5.92 3.30 17.90
C TYR A 63 -4.84 2.29 17.55
N THR A 64 -3.77 2.75 16.91
CA THR A 64 -2.55 1.95 16.74
C THR A 64 -2.08 1.46 18.12
N PRO A 65 -1.72 0.18 18.28
CA PRO A 65 -1.44 -0.44 19.58
C PRO A 65 -0.05 -0.05 20.12
N TYR A 66 0.16 1.21 20.43
CA TYR A 66 1.40 1.70 21.03
C TYR A 66 1.61 1.22 22.46
N GLN A 67 0.52 0.94 23.19
CA GLN A 67 0.54 0.43 24.54
C GLN A 67 0.22 -1.06 24.54
N PRO A 68 1.22 -1.94 24.62
CA PRO A 68 1.01 -3.39 24.50
C PRO A 68 0.14 -3.96 25.62
N GLU A 69 0.15 -3.35 26.81
CA GLU A 69 -0.63 -3.81 27.96
C GLU A 69 -2.15 -3.78 27.68
N ILE A 70 -2.60 -2.78 26.94
CA ILE A 70 -4.03 -2.61 26.59
C ILE A 70 -4.38 -3.36 25.31
N ALA A 71 -3.40 -3.62 24.44
CA ALA A 71 -3.61 -4.08 23.08
C ALA A 71 -3.17 -5.54 22.84
N GLN A 72 -3.09 -6.38 23.88
CA GLN A 72 -2.54 -7.75 23.81
C GLN A 72 -3.18 -8.60 22.70
N GLY A 73 -4.52 -8.72 22.67
CA GLY A 73 -5.22 -9.49 21.65
C GLY A 73 -5.06 -8.93 20.23
N ARG A 74 -4.89 -7.63 20.11
CA ARG A 74 -4.64 -6.98 18.83
C ARG A 74 -3.21 -7.22 18.34
N LEU A 75 -2.23 -7.22 19.23
CA LEU A 75 -0.85 -7.59 18.90
C LEU A 75 -0.76 -9.04 18.41
N GLU A 76 -1.53 -9.94 19.01
CA GLU A 76 -1.66 -11.32 18.51
C GLU A 76 -2.22 -11.34 17.08
N SER A 77 -3.25 -10.56 16.81
CA SER A 77 -3.82 -10.43 15.46
C SER A 77 -2.81 -9.87 14.44
N LEU A 78 -1.98 -8.90 14.84
CA LEU A 78 -0.91 -8.37 13.99
C LEU A 78 0.17 -9.41 13.68
N LEU A 79 0.54 -10.24 14.66
CA LEU A 79 1.48 -11.35 14.45
C LEU A 79 0.91 -12.37 13.47
N ASN A 80 -0.38 -12.73 13.60
CA ASN A 80 -1.06 -13.61 12.66
C ASN A 80 -1.04 -13.03 11.24
N TYR A 81 -1.30 -11.73 11.10
CA TYR A 81 -1.21 -11.04 9.80
C TYR A 81 0.19 -11.13 9.19
N GLN A 82 1.23 -10.82 9.98
CA GLN A 82 2.62 -10.89 9.51
C GLN A 82 3.00 -12.29 9.03
N THR A 83 2.63 -13.32 9.80
CA THR A 83 2.86 -14.71 9.44
C THR A 83 2.14 -15.07 8.14
N MET A 84 0.86 -14.73 8.04
CA MET A 84 0.06 -15.00 6.85
C MET A 84 0.64 -14.35 5.60
N VAL A 85 1.05 -13.08 5.69
CA VAL A 85 1.62 -12.36 4.54
C VAL A 85 2.96 -12.97 4.13
N SER A 86 3.82 -13.30 5.09
CA SER A 86 5.10 -13.98 4.80
C SER A 86 4.88 -15.33 4.12
N ASP A 87 3.93 -16.13 4.60
CA ASP A 87 3.60 -17.44 4.01
C ASP A 87 3.03 -17.31 2.58
N LEU A 88 2.18 -16.29 2.34
CA LEU A 88 1.58 -16.06 1.02
C LEU A 88 2.57 -15.52 0.00
N THR A 89 3.52 -14.71 0.42
CA THR A 89 4.48 -14.04 -0.48
C THR A 89 5.79 -14.79 -0.61
N GLY A 90 6.09 -15.69 0.31
CA GLY A 90 7.40 -16.37 0.39
C GLY A 90 8.53 -15.46 0.87
N LEU A 91 8.21 -14.28 1.43
CA LEU A 91 9.19 -13.36 2.00
C LEU A 91 9.47 -13.70 3.45
N ASP A 92 10.71 -13.50 3.88
CA ASP A 92 11.16 -13.88 5.23
C ASP A 92 10.48 -13.07 6.34
N MET A 93 10.07 -11.84 6.04
CA MET A 93 9.51 -10.93 7.04
C MET A 93 8.48 -9.97 6.41
N ALA A 94 7.41 -9.71 7.14
CA ALA A 94 6.41 -8.71 6.79
C ALA A 94 6.26 -7.67 7.90
N ASN A 95 5.88 -6.44 7.53
CA ASN A 95 5.42 -5.43 8.48
C ASN A 95 4.04 -5.79 9.03
N ALA A 96 3.71 -5.26 10.21
CA ALA A 96 2.40 -5.44 10.79
C ALA A 96 1.31 -4.67 10.02
N SER A 97 1.51 -3.39 9.82
CA SER A 97 0.65 -2.55 8.99
C SER A 97 1.31 -1.21 8.68
N LEU A 98 1.03 -0.69 7.50
CA LEU A 98 1.29 0.69 7.10
C LEU A 98 -0.02 1.27 6.59
N LEU A 99 -0.07 2.60 6.39
CA LEU A 99 -1.33 3.28 6.05
C LEU A 99 -1.92 2.77 4.74
N ASP A 100 -1.08 2.72 3.70
CA ASP A 100 -1.44 2.26 2.36
C ASP A 100 -0.18 1.79 1.59
N GLU A 101 -0.35 1.33 0.35
CA GLU A 101 0.75 0.84 -0.47
C GLU A 101 1.76 1.94 -0.83
N GLY A 102 1.29 3.16 -1.14
CA GLY A 102 2.17 4.29 -1.44
C GLY A 102 3.05 4.66 -0.25
N THR A 103 2.47 4.67 0.96
CA THR A 103 3.23 4.88 2.20
C THR A 103 4.18 3.71 2.46
N ALA A 104 3.77 2.47 2.21
CA ALA A 104 4.64 1.30 2.35
C ALA A 104 5.87 1.41 1.45
N ALA A 105 5.70 1.78 0.18
CA ALA A 105 6.79 2.02 -0.76
C ALA A 105 7.72 3.15 -0.28
N ALA A 106 7.15 4.25 0.22
CA ALA A 106 7.93 5.38 0.73
C ALA A 106 8.71 5.02 2.00
N GLU A 107 8.15 4.22 2.90
CA GLU A 107 8.87 3.73 4.08
C GLU A 107 9.95 2.70 3.73
N ALA A 108 9.72 1.88 2.70
CA ALA A 108 10.72 0.97 2.15
C ALA A 108 11.96 1.74 1.64
N LEU A 109 11.74 2.81 0.87
CA LEU A 109 12.81 3.73 0.45
C LEU A 109 13.54 4.31 1.67
N GLY A 110 12.79 4.80 2.66
CA GLY A 110 13.36 5.35 3.88
C GLY A 110 14.20 4.33 4.66
N LEU A 111 13.75 3.07 4.72
CA LEU A 111 14.49 1.98 5.34
C LEU A 111 15.82 1.73 4.63
N CYS A 112 15.80 1.55 3.31
CA CYS A 112 17.01 1.35 2.51
C CYS A 112 17.99 2.52 2.70
N TYR A 113 17.52 3.77 2.66
CA TYR A 113 18.36 4.94 2.89
C TYR A 113 18.96 4.97 4.29
N ARG A 114 18.21 4.60 5.33
CA ARG A 114 18.74 4.54 6.71
C ARG A 114 19.88 3.53 6.84
N VAL A 115 19.80 2.43 6.12
CA VAL A 115 20.79 1.34 6.18
C VAL A 115 22.04 1.64 5.35
N ASN A 116 21.89 2.00 4.07
CA ASN A 116 23.02 2.09 3.18
C ASN A 116 23.50 3.53 2.88
N LYS A 117 22.72 4.55 3.27
CA LYS A 117 23.01 5.98 3.07
C LYS A 117 23.19 6.41 1.60
N ARG A 118 22.87 5.55 0.64
CA ARG A 118 22.91 5.88 -0.78
C ARG A 118 21.68 6.70 -1.15
N LYS A 119 21.85 7.66 -2.07
CA LYS A 119 20.81 8.64 -2.40
C LYS A 119 20.18 8.44 -3.77
N ARG A 120 20.57 7.44 -4.52
CA ARG A 120 20.03 7.14 -5.84
C ARG A 120 19.11 5.93 -5.74
N PHE A 121 17.83 6.11 -6.04
CA PHE A 121 16.81 5.06 -5.97
C PHE A 121 16.08 4.93 -7.30
N LEU A 122 15.81 3.70 -7.68
CA LEU A 122 15.14 3.37 -8.92
C LEU A 122 13.69 2.97 -8.64
N LEU A 123 12.77 3.52 -9.40
CA LEU A 123 11.37 3.12 -9.41
C LEU A 123 11.01 2.54 -10.78
N SER A 124 10.29 1.43 -10.78
CA SER A 124 9.72 0.91 -12.03
C SER A 124 8.74 1.92 -12.64
N ASP A 125 8.81 2.11 -13.95
CA ASP A 125 7.83 2.87 -14.74
C ASP A 125 6.43 2.21 -14.73
N LYS A 126 6.33 0.97 -14.25
CA LYS A 126 5.09 0.18 -14.14
C LYS A 126 4.46 0.21 -12.74
N LEU A 127 4.99 1.01 -11.84
CA LEU A 127 4.35 1.30 -10.54
C LEU A 127 3.06 2.12 -10.73
N HIS A 128 2.13 2.02 -9.80
CA HIS A 128 0.99 2.92 -9.78
C HIS A 128 1.45 4.39 -9.67
N PRO A 129 0.88 5.30 -10.46
CA PRO A 129 1.27 6.73 -10.42
C PRO A 129 1.17 7.36 -9.03
N GLN A 130 0.20 6.94 -8.24
CA GLN A 130 0.03 7.40 -6.86
C GLN A 130 1.20 6.97 -5.98
N THR A 131 1.67 5.73 -6.15
CA THR A 131 2.83 5.20 -5.42
C THR A 131 4.10 5.97 -5.78
N ILE A 132 4.33 6.22 -7.08
CA ILE A 132 5.46 7.03 -7.55
C ILE A 132 5.43 8.41 -6.90
N SER A 133 4.30 9.10 -6.97
CA SER A 133 4.15 10.46 -6.40
C SER A 133 4.37 10.50 -4.89
N CYS A 134 3.91 9.48 -4.17
CA CYS A 134 4.11 9.35 -2.73
C CYS A 134 5.59 9.19 -2.39
N VAL A 135 6.30 8.32 -3.11
CA VAL A 135 7.74 8.06 -2.94
C VAL A 135 8.56 9.32 -3.26
N GLU A 136 8.28 10.01 -4.37
CA GLU A 136 8.94 11.26 -4.75
C GLU A 136 8.76 12.34 -3.68
N THR A 137 7.53 12.50 -3.18
CA THR A 137 7.23 13.46 -2.11
C THR A 137 8.03 13.17 -0.84
N ARG A 138 8.15 11.90 -0.48
CA ARG A 138 8.92 11.49 0.70
C ARG A 138 10.43 11.61 0.48
N ALA A 139 10.92 11.37 -0.72
CA ALA A 139 12.34 11.44 -1.07
C ALA A 139 12.91 12.87 -1.03
N GLY A 140 12.09 13.87 -1.43
CA GLY A 140 12.52 15.25 -1.59
C GLY A 140 13.22 15.84 -0.35
N PRO A 141 12.62 15.85 0.84
CA PRO A 141 13.23 16.42 2.06
C PRO A 141 14.57 15.77 2.46
N PHE A 142 14.80 14.52 2.07
CA PHE A 142 16.06 13.82 2.36
C PHE A 142 17.13 14.01 1.29
N GLY A 143 16.80 14.73 0.22
CA GLY A 143 17.70 14.90 -0.94
C GLY A 143 18.03 13.59 -1.62
N ILE A 144 17.06 12.67 -1.66
CA ILE A 144 17.15 11.38 -2.36
C ILE A 144 16.74 11.60 -3.81
N GLN A 145 17.52 11.08 -4.73
CA GLN A 145 17.26 11.15 -6.17
C GLN A 145 16.47 9.93 -6.60
N ILE A 146 15.33 10.17 -7.23
CA ILE A 146 14.46 9.15 -7.78
C ILE A 146 14.63 9.14 -9.30
N GLU A 147 14.84 7.95 -9.85
CA GLU A 147 14.87 7.69 -11.29
C GLU A 147 13.79 6.68 -11.64
N ILE A 148 12.91 7.05 -12.57
CA ILE A 148 11.89 6.15 -13.10
C ILE A 148 12.47 5.42 -14.29
N VAL A 149 12.50 4.08 -14.22
CA VAL A 149 13.20 3.25 -15.20
C VAL A 149 12.39 2.01 -15.57
N ASP A 150 12.65 1.47 -16.77
CA ASP A 150 12.27 0.08 -17.07
C ASP A 150 13.26 -0.84 -16.35
N VAL A 151 12.78 -1.56 -15.34
CA VAL A 151 13.60 -2.44 -14.50
C VAL A 151 14.31 -3.55 -15.28
N SER A 152 13.81 -3.93 -16.46
CA SER A 152 14.43 -4.95 -17.31
C SER A 152 15.75 -4.49 -17.93
N THR A 153 15.92 -3.18 -18.13
CA THR A 153 17.06 -2.57 -18.81
C THR A 153 18.12 -2.00 -17.87
N VAL A 154 17.88 -2.08 -16.55
CA VAL A 154 18.77 -1.49 -15.54
C VAL A 154 20.12 -2.19 -15.53
N ASP A 155 21.16 -1.36 -15.58
CA ASP A 155 22.53 -1.79 -15.31
C ASP A 155 22.83 -1.64 -13.80
N PHE A 156 22.99 -2.77 -13.13
CA PHE A 156 23.32 -2.85 -11.71
C PHE A 156 24.80 -2.79 -11.40
N SER A 157 25.69 -2.64 -12.40
CA SER A 157 27.14 -2.54 -12.15
C SER A 157 27.52 -1.30 -11.34
N ASN A 158 26.70 -0.27 -11.38
CA ASN A 158 26.88 0.94 -10.58
C ASN A 158 26.44 0.75 -9.12
N ARG A 159 27.40 0.83 -8.20
CA ARG A 159 27.21 0.60 -6.77
C ARG A 159 26.60 1.79 -6.01
N ASP A 160 26.20 2.87 -6.67
CA ASP A 160 25.57 4.04 -6.04
C ASP A 160 24.07 3.87 -5.81
N ILE A 161 23.45 2.85 -6.40
CA ILE A 161 22.04 2.53 -6.25
C ILE A 161 21.75 2.15 -4.80
N GLY A 162 20.83 2.88 -4.16
CA GLY A 162 20.37 2.66 -2.79
C GLY A 162 19.28 1.61 -2.67
N GLY A 163 18.48 1.44 -3.71
CA GLY A 163 17.41 0.47 -3.77
C GLY A 163 16.62 0.57 -5.06
N ILE A 164 15.81 -0.44 -5.31
CA ILE A 164 14.87 -0.48 -6.43
C ILE A 164 13.50 -0.91 -5.92
N ILE A 165 12.45 -0.28 -6.43
CA ILE A 165 11.06 -0.63 -6.13
C ILE A 165 10.36 -1.01 -7.43
N PHE A 166 9.71 -2.15 -7.44
CA PHE A 166 8.81 -2.58 -8.53
C PHE A 166 7.58 -3.27 -7.94
N GLN A 167 6.55 -3.39 -8.74
CA GLN A 167 5.22 -3.90 -8.35
C GLN A 167 4.92 -5.21 -9.06
N TYR A 168 4.24 -6.09 -8.36
CA TYR A 168 3.81 -7.38 -8.87
C TYR A 168 2.40 -7.74 -8.38
N PRO A 169 1.40 -7.91 -9.24
CA PRO A 169 1.39 -7.53 -10.66
C PRO A 169 1.60 -6.03 -10.85
N ASP A 170 2.02 -5.62 -12.06
CA ASP A 170 2.23 -4.21 -12.37
C ASP A 170 0.90 -3.44 -12.59
N THR A 171 0.97 -2.13 -12.83
CA THR A 171 -0.21 -1.27 -13.02
C THR A 171 -1.11 -1.72 -14.16
N GLU A 172 -0.57 -2.40 -15.17
CA GLU A 172 -1.31 -2.94 -16.31
C GLU A 172 -1.81 -4.38 -16.05
N GLY A 173 -1.52 -4.93 -14.86
CA GLY A 173 -1.87 -6.29 -14.48
C GLY A 173 -0.93 -7.35 -15.05
N THR A 174 0.25 -6.95 -15.52
CA THR A 174 1.23 -7.89 -16.09
C THR A 174 1.93 -8.65 -14.97
N VAL A 175 2.01 -9.95 -15.13
CA VAL A 175 2.75 -10.87 -14.26
C VAL A 175 4.07 -11.23 -14.94
N ARG A 176 5.19 -10.85 -14.32
CA ARG A 176 6.54 -11.11 -14.84
C ARG A 176 7.37 -11.88 -13.83
N ASP A 177 8.29 -12.69 -14.31
CA ASP A 177 9.34 -13.27 -13.47
C ASP A 177 10.47 -12.24 -13.29
N PHE A 178 10.69 -11.85 -12.04
CA PHE A 178 11.74 -10.90 -11.65
C PHE A 178 12.98 -11.59 -11.07
N SER A 179 13.06 -12.91 -11.08
CA SER A 179 14.15 -13.68 -10.45
C SER A 179 15.54 -13.24 -10.92
N ASP A 180 15.71 -13.05 -12.24
CA ASP A 180 16.99 -12.57 -12.81
C ASP A 180 17.34 -11.15 -12.32
N ILE A 181 16.34 -10.26 -12.26
CA ILE A 181 16.54 -8.87 -11.80
C ILE A 181 16.91 -8.88 -10.31
N ILE A 182 16.24 -9.71 -9.51
CA ILE A 182 16.50 -9.88 -8.08
C ILE A 182 17.92 -10.37 -7.86
N GLU A 183 18.37 -11.37 -8.60
CA GLU A 183 19.71 -11.93 -8.50
C GLU A 183 20.77 -10.88 -8.84
N ARG A 184 20.60 -10.16 -9.95
CA ARG A 184 21.50 -9.07 -10.36
C ARG A 184 21.50 -7.92 -9.35
N ALA A 185 20.35 -7.51 -8.86
CA ALA A 185 20.22 -6.45 -7.85
C ALA A 185 20.85 -6.86 -6.51
N SER A 186 20.66 -8.08 -6.07
CA SER A 186 21.19 -8.61 -4.81
C SER A 186 22.70 -8.68 -4.79
N SER A 187 23.34 -8.86 -5.94
CA SER A 187 24.80 -8.85 -6.06
C SER A 187 25.43 -7.47 -5.81
N VAL A 188 24.63 -6.39 -5.89
CA VAL A 188 25.10 -4.99 -5.80
C VAL A 188 24.42 -4.23 -4.66
N ALA A 189 23.16 -4.49 -4.38
CA ALA A 189 22.37 -3.85 -3.33
C ALA A 189 22.11 -4.85 -2.19
N GLN A 190 22.39 -4.45 -0.95
CA GLN A 190 22.21 -5.31 0.21
C GLN A 190 20.73 -5.52 0.63
N TYR A 191 19.80 -4.77 0.06
CA TYR A 191 18.39 -4.81 0.46
C TYR A 191 17.47 -4.67 -0.75
N PHE A 192 16.54 -5.59 -0.83
CA PHE A 192 15.54 -5.71 -1.87
C PHE A 192 14.14 -5.76 -1.23
N LEU A 193 13.20 -4.98 -1.73
CA LEU A 193 11.83 -4.93 -1.22
C LEU A 193 10.84 -5.04 -2.39
N PRO A 194 10.25 -6.20 -2.65
CA PRO A 194 9.06 -6.30 -3.50
C PRO A 194 7.86 -5.69 -2.75
N ILE A 195 7.05 -4.97 -3.47
CA ILE A 195 5.77 -4.40 -3.00
C ILE A 195 4.63 -5.03 -3.78
#